data_473620eeac1b341162079413fe818632
#
_entry.id   473620eeac1b341162079413fe818632
#
_cell.length_a   1.000
_cell.length_b   1.000
_cell.length_c   1.000
_cell.angle_alpha   90.00
_cell.angle_beta   90.00
_cell.angle_gamma   90.00
#
_symmetry.space_group_name_H-M   'P 1'
#
loop_
_entity.id
_entity.type
_entity.pdbx_description
1 polymer ?
#
loop_
_entity_poly.entity_id
_entity_poly.type
_entity_poly.pdbx_seq_one_letter_code
_entity_poly.pdbx_strand_id
1 'polypeptide(L)'
;MDESLGVNTAIWLSIGFCITQSAMFSGLNLALFSISRLKLEVEASSGNKDATKVLNMRKDSNFLLTTILWGNVGVNVLLAILSNSVFAGVFAFLFSTVVITFIGEILPQAYFSRNALQMAALFSPVLRIYQMILYPVAKPTAKMLDFWLGKEGIQYFRERDFRQMIKKHIEADEVDVDHLEGLGAINFLAIDDLLVIQEGETLDPRSIVSLPINEGRPVFPKFEKSHLDPFLQKIHASRKKWVIIIDSTETPRFVLDSDGFLRAALFESYRFNPYAYCHIPIIVYNPKVSLGKVICKFKVHPVHPEDDVIDQDIILLWGDVKRVITGADILGRLFRGIATHETKK
;
A
#
# COMPACT_ATOMS: atom_id res chain seq x y z
N MET A 1 -39.65 13.65 -57.61
CA MET A 1 -38.36 12.92 -57.69
C MET A 1 -37.33 13.45 -56.68
N ASP A 2 -37.30 14.76 -56.39
CA ASP A 2 -36.41 15.35 -55.39
C ASP A 2 -36.76 15.05 -53.93
N GLU A 3 -38.03 14.99 -53.55
CA GLU A 3 -38.46 14.66 -52.20
C GLU A 3 -38.06 13.25 -51.73
N SER A 4 -38.19 12.26 -52.64
CA SER A 4 -37.80 10.87 -52.33
C SER A 4 -36.29 10.68 -52.17
N LEU A 5 -35.50 11.43 -52.94
CA LEU A 5 -34.03 11.46 -52.81
C LEU A 5 -33.61 12.12 -51.50
N GLY A 6 -34.28 13.21 -51.10
CA GLY A 6 -34.00 13.88 -49.83
C GLY A 6 -34.30 13.03 -48.60
N VAL A 7 -35.42 12.30 -48.61
CA VAL A 7 -35.84 11.39 -47.53
C VAL A 7 -34.85 10.21 -47.40
N ASN A 8 -34.44 9.60 -48.49
CA ASN A 8 -33.47 8.52 -48.47
C ASN A 8 -32.09 8.97 -47.94
N THR A 9 -31.60 10.14 -48.33
CA THR A 9 -30.35 10.69 -47.84
C THR A 9 -30.41 10.97 -46.35
N ALA A 10 -31.52 11.51 -45.84
CA ALA A 10 -31.70 11.77 -44.41
C ALA A 10 -31.70 10.45 -43.60
N ILE A 11 -32.33 9.37 -44.10
CA ILE A 11 -32.31 8.07 -43.40
C ILE A 11 -30.87 7.51 -43.32
N TRP A 12 -30.11 7.56 -44.42
CA TRP A 12 -28.73 7.09 -44.40
C TRP A 12 -27.81 7.89 -43.47
N LEU A 13 -27.97 9.20 -43.41
CA LEU A 13 -27.24 10.06 -42.44
C LEU A 13 -27.65 9.71 -41.01
N SER A 14 -28.92 9.44 -40.76
CA SER A 14 -29.38 9.01 -39.42
C SER A 14 -28.86 7.63 -39.04
N ILE A 15 -28.76 6.69 -39.97
CA ILE A 15 -28.13 5.38 -39.76
C ILE A 15 -26.67 5.56 -39.40
N GLY A 16 -25.89 6.37 -40.16
CA GLY A 16 -24.51 6.67 -39.91
C GLY A 16 -24.30 7.31 -38.52
N PHE A 17 -25.18 8.26 -38.17
CA PHE A 17 -25.15 8.87 -36.84
C PHE A 17 -25.43 7.83 -35.74
N CYS A 18 -26.43 6.99 -35.87
CA CYS A 18 -26.72 5.94 -34.91
C CYS A 18 -25.54 4.96 -34.72
N ILE A 19 -24.87 4.56 -35.80
CA ILE A 19 -23.70 3.69 -35.75
C ILE A 19 -22.60 4.35 -34.91
N THR A 20 -22.29 5.65 -35.11
CA THR A 20 -21.29 6.35 -34.36
C THR A 20 -21.63 6.48 -32.86
N GLN A 21 -22.92 6.72 -32.55
CA GLN A 21 -23.39 6.78 -31.17
C GLN A 21 -23.40 5.41 -30.49
N SER A 22 -23.81 4.36 -31.19
CA SER A 22 -23.72 2.98 -30.69
C SER A 22 -22.29 2.59 -30.38
N ALA A 23 -21.36 2.86 -31.30
CA ALA A 23 -19.92 2.64 -31.08
C ALA A 23 -19.38 3.38 -29.87
N MET A 24 -19.77 4.65 -29.71
CA MET A 24 -19.36 5.45 -28.56
C MET A 24 -19.89 4.87 -27.24
N PHE A 25 -21.19 4.59 -27.12
CA PHE A 25 -21.76 4.07 -25.88
C PHE A 25 -21.22 2.70 -25.52
N SER A 26 -21.11 1.81 -26.50
CA SER A 26 -20.62 0.46 -26.30
C SER A 26 -19.14 0.45 -25.89
N GLY A 27 -18.30 1.24 -26.56
CA GLY A 27 -16.89 1.40 -26.23
C GLY A 27 -16.68 2.04 -24.86
N LEU A 28 -17.43 3.10 -24.53
CA LEU A 28 -17.34 3.79 -23.25
C LEU A 28 -17.83 2.97 -22.07
N ASN A 29 -18.80 2.08 -22.27
CA ASN A 29 -19.25 1.17 -21.25
C ASN A 29 -18.09 0.32 -20.72
N LEU A 30 -17.31 -0.26 -21.62
CA LEU A 30 -16.13 -1.03 -21.24
C LEU A 30 -15.00 -0.14 -20.73
N ALA A 31 -14.67 0.95 -21.42
CA ALA A 31 -13.57 1.84 -21.06
C ALA A 31 -13.72 2.42 -19.64
N LEU A 32 -14.91 2.93 -19.31
CA LEU A 32 -15.14 3.58 -18.02
C LEU A 32 -15.09 2.61 -16.84
N PHE A 33 -15.50 1.35 -17.01
CA PHE A 33 -15.59 0.38 -15.91
C PHE A 33 -14.46 -0.64 -15.89
N SER A 34 -13.61 -0.71 -16.93
CA SER A 34 -12.39 -1.54 -16.92
C SER A 34 -11.28 -1.01 -16.03
N ILE A 35 -11.23 0.32 -15.78
CA ILE A 35 -10.23 0.95 -14.92
C ILE A 35 -10.74 0.91 -13.49
N SER A 36 -9.96 0.34 -12.56
CA SER A 36 -10.33 0.35 -11.15
C SER A 36 -10.38 1.78 -10.60
N ARG A 37 -11.29 2.04 -9.68
CA ARG A 37 -11.43 3.37 -9.05
C ARG A 37 -10.16 3.79 -8.33
N LEU A 38 -9.47 2.84 -7.67
CA LEU A 38 -8.19 3.09 -7.01
C LEU A 38 -7.13 3.58 -8.01
N LYS A 39 -7.02 2.94 -9.19
CA LYS A 39 -6.08 3.39 -10.23
C LYS A 39 -6.38 4.81 -10.69
N LEU A 40 -7.65 5.16 -10.88
CA LEU A 40 -8.05 6.53 -11.24
C LEU A 40 -7.70 7.55 -10.17
N GLU A 41 -7.83 7.19 -8.88
CA GLU A 41 -7.47 8.09 -7.77
C GLU A 41 -5.95 8.29 -7.69
N VAL A 42 -5.16 7.24 -7.88
CA VAL A 42 -3.69 7.33 -7.93
C VAL A 42 -3.25 8.22 -9.10
N GLU A 43 -3.74 7.96 -10.31
CA GLU A 43 -3.44 8.76 -11.50
C GLU A 43 -3.85 10.23 -11.34
N ALA A 44 -5.03 10.49 -10.76
CA ALA A 44 -5.50 11.85 -10.51
C ALA A 44 -4.64 12.57 -9.47
N SER A 45 -4.19 11.87 -8.42
CA SER A 45 -3.28 12.40 -7.39
C SER A 45 -1.89 12.72 -7.96
N SER A 46 -1.46 11.97 -8.98
CA SER A 46 -0.22 12.23 -9.72
C SER A 46 -0.34 13.38 -10.73
N GLY A 47 -1.48 14.09 -10.77
CA GLY A 47 -1.69 15.26 -11.63
C GLY A 47 -2.25 14.96 -13.02
N ASN A 48 -2.66 13.72 -13.31
CA ASN A 48 -3.28 13.36 -14.59
C ASN A 48 -4.68 13.98 -14.72
N LYS A 49 -4.81 14.95 -15.63
CA LYS A 49 -6.06 15.69 -15.87
C LYS A 49 -7.19 14.81 -16.41
N ASP A 50 -6.87 13.80 -17.21
CA ASP A 50 -7.85 12.90 -17.80
C ASP A 50 -8.41 11.94 -16.74
N ALA A 51 -7.54 11.43 -15.85
CA ALA A 51 -7.98 10.66 -14.69
C ALA A 51 -8.91 11.47 -13.78
N THR A 52 -8.59 12.75 -13.55
CA THR A 52 -9.43 13.64 -12.74
C THR A 52 -10.82 13.84 -13.37
N LYS A 53 -10.91 14.01 -14.71
CA LYS A 53 -12.20 14.13 -15.43
C LYS A 53 -13.04 12.86 -15.28
N VAL A 54 -12.43 11.70 -15.52
CA VAL A 54 -13.10 10.40 -15.45
C VAL A 54 -13.56 10.10 -14.03
N LEU A 55 -12.69 10.36 -13.03
CA LEU A 55 -13.01 10.19 -11.61
C LEU A 55 -14.21 11.04 -11.19
N ASN A 56 -14.26 12.30 -11.65
CA ASN A 56 -15.41 13.18 -11.39
C ASN A 56 -16.71 12.67 -12.01
N MET A 57 -16.67 12.03 -13.16
CA MET A 57 -17.84 11.42 -13.78
C MET A 57 -18.29 10.17 -13.01
N ARG A 58 -17.37 9.38 -12.50
CA ARG A 58 -17.66 8.16 -11.72
C ARG A 58 -18.07 8.43 -10.27
N LYS A 59 -18.19 9.67 -9.83
CA LYS A 59 -18.80 9.98 -8.52
C LYS A 59 -20.21 9.43 -8.38
N ASP A 60 -20.96 9.40 -9.47
CA ASP A 60 -22.27 8.78 -9.55
C ASP A 60 -22.22 7.65 -10.61
N SER A 61 -21.52 6.57 -10.27
CA SER A 61 -21.20 5.47 -11.19
C SER A 61 -22.45 4.77 -11.72
N ASN A 62 -23.47 4.57 -10.87
CA ASN A 62 -24.72 3.92 -11.30
C ASN A 62 -25.51 4.83 -12.25
N PHE A 63 -25.51 6.15 -12.05
CA PHE A 63 -26.13 7.07 -13.00
C PHE A 63 -25.37 7.13 -14.33
N LEU A 64 -24.04 7.09 -14.29
CA LEU A 64 -23.21 7.00 -15.48
C LEU A 64 -23.48 5.70 -16.27
N LEU A 65 -23.49 4.56 -15.56
CA LEU A 65 -23.77 3.25 -16.14
C LEU A 65 -25.15 3.20 -16.80
N THR A 66 -26.17 3.62 -16.08
CA THR A 66 -27.54 3.61 -16.61
C THR A 66 -27.71 4.55 -17.79
N THR A 67 -27.04 5.71 -17.79
CA THR A 67 -27.04 6.62 -18.95
C THR A 67 -26.47 5.95 -20.19
N ILE A 68 -25.32 5.29 -20.06
CA ILE A 68 -24.67 4.58 -21.17
C ILE A 68 -25.54 3.45 -21.67
N LEU A 69 -26.13 2.64 -20.78
CA LEU A 69 -26.96 1.51 -21.15
C LEU A 69 -28.27 1.93 -21.86
N TRP A 70 -28.99 2.92 -21.30
CA TRP A 70 -30.19 3.46 -21.94
C TRP A 70 -29.87 4.11 -23.27
N GLY A 71 -28.75 4.83 -23.38
CA GLY A 71 -28.27 5.42 -24.63
C GLY A 71 -27.96 4.36 -25.69
N ASN A 72 -27.22 3.33 -25.32
CA ASN A 72 -26.85 2.26 -26.24
C ASN A 72 -28.07 1.49 -26.76
N VAL A 73 -28.94 1.08 -25.85
CA VAL A 73 -30.16 0.36 -26.22
C VAL A 73 -31.08 1.24 -27.10
N GLY A 74 -31.29 2.50 -26.72
CA GLY A 74 -32.12 3.41 -27.48
C GLY A 74 -31.62 3.65 -28.92
N VAL A 75 -30.31 3.85 -29.06
CA VAL A 75 -29.65 4.06 -30.35
C VAL A 75 -29.71 2.78 -31.21
N ASN A 76 -29.50 1.59 -30.63
CA ASN A 76 -29.50 0.34 -31.33
C ASN A 76 -30.94 -0.01 -31.82
N VAL A 77 -31.95 0.26 -31.00
CA VAL A 77 -33.37 0.10 -31.42
C VAL A 77 -33.71 1.06 -32.57
N LEU A 78 -33.29 2.34 -32.45
CA LEU A 78 -33.50 3.32 -33.51
C LEU A 78 -32.81 2.90 -34.83
N LEU A 79 -31.59 2.41 -34.74
CA LEU A 79 -30.83 1.89 -35.89
C LEU A 79 -31.55 0.71 -36.56
N ALA A 80 -32.10 -0.21 -35.77
CA ALA A 80 -32.89 -1.33 -36.31
C ALA A 80 -34.16 -0.86 -37.04
N ILE A 81 -34.87 0.12 -36.49
CA ILE A 81 -36.06 0.71 -37.12
C ILE A 81 -35.71 1.41 -38.45
N LEU A 82 -34.63 2.23 -38.43
CA LEU A 82 -34.18 2.93 -39.64
C LEU A 82 -33.69 1.95 -40.70
N SER A 83 -33.02 0.88 -40.32
CA SER A 83 -32.57 -0.17 -41.26
C SER A 83 -33.74 -0.86 -41.94
N ASN A 84 -34.85 -1.09 -41.21
CA ASN A 84 -36.07 -1.67 -41.80
C ASN A 84 -36.74 -0.73 -42.79
N SER A 85 -36.50 0.58 -42.73
CA SER A 85 -37.04 1.54 -43.70
C SER A 85 -36.26 1.52 -45.03
N VAL A 86 -35.04 0.99 -45.03
CA VAL A 86 -34.17 0.91 -46.23
C VAL A 86 -34.17 -0.49 -46.82
N PHE A 87 -34.13 -1.50 -45.97
CA PHE A 87 -34.09 -2.89 -46.33
C PHE A 87 -35.35 -3.59 -45.87
N ALA A 88 -35.83 -4.60 -46.63
CA ALA A 88 -37.03 -5.36 -46.27
C ALA A 88 -36.71 -6.64 -45.48
N GLY A 89 -37.47 -6.89 -44.41
CA GLY A 89 -37.51 -8.16 -43.71
C GLY A 89 -36.18 -8.72 -43.25
N VAL A 90 -35.79 -9.90 -43.70
CA VAL A 90 -34.60 -10.63 -43.26
C VAL A 90 -33.31 -9.88 -43.56
N PHE A 91 -33.24 -9.16 -44.67
CA PHE A 91 -32.04 -8.36 -45.02
C PHE A 91 -31.84 -7.20 -44.07
N ALA A 92 -32.88 -6.51 -43.60
CA ALA A 92 -32.80 -5.46 -42.60
C ALA A 92 -32.30 -6.03 -41.28
N PHE A 93 -32.79 -7.19 -40.87
CA PHE A 93 -32.35 -7.88 -39.66
C PHE A 93 -30.85 -8.28 -39.73
N LEU A 94 -30.44 -8.93 -40.82
CA LEU A 94 -29.03 -9.33 -40.99
C LEU A 94 -28.09 -8.12 -41.04
N PHE A 95 -28.44 -7.09 -41.81
CA PHE A 95 -27.66 -5.86 -41.90
C PHE A 95 -27.52 -5.20 -40.54
N SER A 96 -28.64 -4.93 -39.85
CA SER A 96 -28.60 -4.27 -38.56
C SER A 96 -27.82 -5.11 -37.52
N THR A 97 -28.02 -6.42 -37.49
CA THR A 97 -27.31 -7.32 -36.56
C THR A 97 -25.81 -7.29 -36.81
N VAL A 98 -25.36 -7.43 -38.06
CA VAL A 98 -23.92 -7.41 -38.38
C VAL A 98 -23.31 -6.04 -38.09
N VAL A 99 -23.97 -4.95 -38.49
CA VAL A 99 -23.50 -3.60 -38.32
C VAL A 99 -23.44 -3.22 -36.83
N ILE A 100 -24.52 -3.48 -36.08
CA ILE A 100 -24.56 -3.20 -34.65
C ILE A 100 -23.45 -4.00 -33.93
N THR A 101 -23.42 -5.32 -34.15
CA THR A 101 -22.51 -6.19 -33.41
C THR A 101 -21.06 -5.90 -33.75
N PHE A 102 -20.70 -5.81 -35.03
CA PHE A 102 -19.29 -5.68 -35.41
C PHE A 102 -18.76 -4.23 -35.30
N ILE A 103 -19.50 -3.28 -35.94
CA ILE A 103 -19.04 -1.88 -36.00
C ILE A 103 -19.51 -1.10 -34.76
N GLY A 104 -20.72 -1.37 -34.27
CA GLY A 104 -21.29 -0.68 -33.12
C GLY A 104 -20.80 -1.21 -31.76
N GLU A 105 -20.35 -2.47 -31.66
CA GLU A 105 -19.94 -3.06 -30.37
C GLU A 105 -18.52 -3.62 -30.37
N ILE A 106 -18.19 -4.64 -31.15
CA ILE A 106 -16.94 -5.38 -31.05
C ILE A 106 -15.74 -4.46 -31.28
N LEU A 107 -15.69 -3.75 -32.40
CA LEU A 107 -14.55 -2.88 -32.74
C LEU A 107 -14.34 -1.74 -31.72
N PRO A 108 -15.42 -0.99 -31.33
CA PRO A 108 -15.27 0.08 -30.35
C PRO A 108 -14.85 -0.43 -28.98
N GLN A 109 -15.44 -1.54 -28.51
CA GLN A 109 -15.05 -2.13 -27.22
C GLN A 109 -13.58 -2.56 -27.21
N ALA A 110 -13.11 -3.22 -28.29
CA ALA A 110 -11.72 -3.64 -28.41
C ALA A 110 -10.74 -2.44 -28.44
N TYR A 111 -11.07 -1.37 -29.13
CA TYR A 111 -10.24 -0.17 -29.20
C TYR A 111 -10.28 0.64 -27.91
N PHE A 112 -11.46 0.89 -27.37
CA PHE A 112 -11.64 1.72 -26.18
C PHE A 112 -11.09 1.05 -24.93
N SER A 113 -11.16 -0.27 -24.81
CA SER A 113 -10.57 -0.98 -23.66
C SER A 113 -9.04 -0.82 -23.56
N ARG A 114 -8.38 -0.74 -24.72
CA ARG A 114 -6.92 -0.52 -24.76
C ARG A 114 -6.52 0.92 -24.47
N ASN A 115 -7.39 1.89 -24.79
CA ASN A 115 -7.17 3.32 -24.60
C ASN A 115 -8.18 3.92 -23.61
N ALA A 116 -8.52 3.16 -22.58
CA ALA A 116 -9.70 3.42 -21.75
C ALA A 116 -9.73 4.82 -21.13
N LEU A 117 -8.64 5.28 -20.53
CA LEU A 117 -8.58 6.58 -19.88
C LEU A 117 -8.73 7.74 -20.86
N GLN A 118 -8.03 7.67 -22.00
CA GLN A 118 -8.05 8.71 -23.00
C GLN A 118 -9.43 8.82 -23.67
N MET A 119 -10.04 7.68 -24.02
CA MET A 119 -11.36 7.65 -24.65
C MET A 119 -12.46 8.11 -23.68
N ALA A 120 -12.40 7.67 -22.42
CA ALA A 120 -13.34 8.12 -21.40
C ALA A 120 -13.24 9.64 -21.15
N ALA A 121 -12.05 10.19 -21.11
CA ALA A 121 -11.83 11.63 -20.93
C ALA A 121 -12.26 12.44 -22.14
N LEU A 122 -11.97 11.95 -23.36
CA LEU A 122 -12.34 12.59 -24.63
C LEU A 122 -13.85 12.74 -24.77
N PHE A 123 -14.59 11.65 -24.52
CA PHE A 123 -16.05 11.63 -24.66
C PHE A 123 -16.81 12.10 -23.42
N SER A 124 -16.12 12.52 -22.37
CA SER A 124 -16.75 13.00 -21.13
C SER A 124 -17.74 14.17 -21.34
N PRO A 125 -17.45 15.18 -22.22
CA PRO A 125 -18.42 16.25 -22.46
C PRO A 125 -19.71 15.75 -23.16
N VAL A 126 -19.54 14.85 -24.11
CA VAL A 126 -20.68 14.25 -24.84
C VAL A 126 -21.55 13.43 -23.90
N LEU A 127 -20.95 12.62 -23.03
CA LEU A 127 -21.69 11.86 -22.02
C LEU A 127 -22.49 12.75 -21.06
N ARG A 128 -21.97 13.93 -20.69
CA ARG A 128 -22.73 14.89 -19.85
C ARG A 128 -23.99 15.37 -20.54
N ILE A 129 -23.95 15.60 -21.84
CA ILE A 129 -25.14 15.97 -22.63
C ILE A 129 -26.15 14.84 -22.58
N TYR A 130 -25.70 13.59 -22.79
CA TYR A 130 -26.59 12.43 -22.69
C TYR A 130 -27.13 12.21 -21.28
N GLN A 131 -26.37 12.48 -20.24
CA GLN A 131 -26.84 12.45 -18.87
C GLN A 131 -27.98 13.43 -18.63
N MET A 132 -27.95 14.62 -19.24
CA MET A 132 -29.05 15.60 -19.16
C MET A 132 -30.28 15.13 -19.95
N ILE A 133 -30.11 14.63 -21.16
CA ILE A 133 -31.21 14.16 -22.01
C ILE A 133 -31.87 12.94 -21.40
N LEU A 134 -31.12 11.97 -20.96
CA LEU A 134 -31.60 10.69 -20.42
C LEU A 134 -31.93 10.74 -18.92
N TYR A 135 -31.77 11.92 -18.29
CA TYR A 135 -31.98 12.10 -16.83
C TYR A 135 -33.33 11.50 -16.34
N PRO A 136 -34.48 11.72 -17.04
CA PRO A 136 -35.78 11.23 -16.55
C PRO A 136 -35.87 9.69 -16.46
N VAL A 137 -35.11 8.95 -17.24
CA VAL A 137 -35.09 7.48 -17.25
C VAL A 137 -33.88 6.91 -16.51
N ALA A 138 -32.67 7.44 -16.76
CA ALA A 138 -31.47 6.92 -16.21
C ALA A 138 -31.35 7.19 -14.71
N LYS A 139 -31.78 8.35 -14.21
CA LYS A 139 -31.65 8.68 -12.77
C LYS A 139 -32.54 7.83 -11.86
N PRO A 140 -33.83 7.56 -12.17
CA PRO A 140 -34.61 6.61 -11.39
C PRO A 140 -34.02 5.20 -11.38
N THR A 141 -33.56 4.72 -12.54
CA THR A 141 -32.90 3.40 -12.66
C THR A 141 -31.64 3.35 -11.82
N ALA A 142 -30.82 4.41 -11.83
CA ALA A 142 -29.60 4.52 -10.99
C ALA A 142 -29.93 4.47 -9.50
N LYS A 143 -30.98 5.18 -9.05
CA LYS A 143 -31.41 5.14 -7.64
C LYS A 143 -31.86 3.74 -7.22
N MET A 144 -32.53 3.02 -8.12
CA MET A 144 -32.92 1.62 -7.86
C MET A 144 -31.68 0.72 -7.71
N LEU A 145 -30.65 0.92 -8.55
CA LEU A 145 -29.37 0.21 -8.43
C LEU A 145 -28.61 0.60 -7.15
N ASP A 146 -28.58 1.89 -6.79
CA ASP A 146 -27.99 2.35 -5.53
C ASP A 146 -28.65 1.69 -4.31
N PHE A 147 -29.96 1.50 -4.35
CA PHE A 147 -30.68 0.84 -3.26
C PHE A 147 -30.40 -0.67 -3.20
N TRP A 148 -30.27 -1.32 -4.34
CA TRP A 148 -30.09 -2.78 -4.43
C TRP A 148 -28.63 -3.21 -4.28
N LEU A 149 -27.71 -2.56 -4.99
CA LEU A 149 -26.30 -2.92 -5.08
C LEU A 149 -25.39 -2.02 -4.23
N GLY A 150 -25.90 -0.86 -3.84
CA GLY A 150 -25.08 0.18 -3.19
C GLY A 150 -24.27 1.02 -4.19
N LYS A 151 -23.53 1.97 -3.65
CA LYS A 151 -22.61 2.82 -4.43
C LYS A 151 -21.28 2.12 -4.64
N GLU A 152 -20.62 2.41 -5.75
CA GLU A 152 -19.27 1.93 -6.03
C GLU A 152 -18.28 2.38 -4.95
N GLY A 153 -17.76 1.42 -4.19
CA GLY A 153 -16.72 1.63 -3.18
C GLY A 153 -15.32 1.47 -3.75
N ILE A 154 -14.34 2.07 -3.08
CA ILE A 154 -12.93 1.83 -3.39
C ILE A 154 -12.56 0.48 -2.78
N GLN A 155 -12.07 -0.43 -3.60
CA GLN A 155 -11.52 -1.69 -3.14
C GLN A 155 -10.02 -1.49 -2.88
N TYR A 156 -9.67 -1.37 -1.59
CA TYR A 156 -8.27 -1.35 -1.18
C TYR A 156 -7.73 -2.79 -1.16
N PHE A 157 -6.49 -2.94 -1.57
CA PHE A 157 -5.80 -4.21 -1.47
C PHE A 157 -5.58 -4.58 0.00
N ARG A 158 -5.78 -5.86 0.33
CA ARG A 158 -5.31 -6.40 1.60
C ARG A 158 -3.79 -6.44 1.58
N GLU A 159 -3.17 -6.32 2.72
CA GLU A 159 -1.71 -6.34 2.85
C GLU A 159 -1.05 -7.53 2.13
N ARG A 160 -1.65 -8.72 2.25
CA ARG A 160 -1.17 -9.92 1.56
C ARG A 160 -1.16 -9.75 0.03
N ASP A 161 -2.21 -9.13 -0.52
CA ASP A 161 -2.34 -8.95 -1.97
C ASP A 161 -1.36 -7.87 -2.45
N PHE A 162 -1.12 -6.86 -1.60
CA PHE A 162 -0.13 -5.82 -1.85
C PHE A 162 1.30 -6.38 -1.86
N ARG A 163 1.65 -7.25 -0.88
CA ARG A 163 2.95 -7.96 -0.87
C ARG A 163 3.14 -8.80 -2.14
N GLN A 164 2.10 -9.52 -2.59
CA GLN A 164 2.18 -10.31 -3.82
C GLN A 164 2.32 -9.44 -5.06
N MET A 165 1.68 -8.27 -5.09
CA MET A 165 1.81 -7.32 -6.19
C MET A 165 3.25 -6.80 -6.29
N ILE A 166 3.84 -6.37 -5.17
CA ILE A 166 5.26 -5.95 -5.12
C ILE A 166 6.17 -7.09 -5.61
N LYS A 167 5.95 -8.33 -5.12
CA LYS A 167 6.76 -9.48 -5.53
C LYS A 167 6.69 -9.71 -7.04
N LYS A 168 5.49 -9.65 -7.64
CA LYS A 168 5.34 -9.78 -9.09
C LYS A 168 5.98 -8.64 -9.87
N HIS A 169 6.01 -7.43 -9.30
CA HIS A 169 6.70 -6.30 -9.91
C HIS A 169 8.21 -6.50 -9.90
N ILE A 170 8.79 -7.01 -8.82
CA ILE A 170 10.23 -7.32 -8.74
C ILE A 170 10.64 -8.40 -9.75
N GLU A 171 9.73 -9.35 -10.05
CA GLU A 171 9.97 -10.46 -10.99
C GLU A 171 9.78 -10.05 -12.46
N ALA A 172 9.26 -8.86 -12.75
CA ALA A 172 8.99 -8.40 -14.12
C ALA A 172 10.15 -7.53 -14.64
N ASP A 173 10.63 -7.82 -15.86
CA ASP A 173 11.80 -7.17 -16.48
C ASP A 173 11.59 -5.69 -16.88
N GLU A 174 10.36 -5.17 -16.83
CA GLU A 174 9.98 -3.85 -17.36
C GLU A 174 9.44 -2.89 -16.28
N VAL A 175 9.92 -2.95 -15.03
CA VAL A 175 9.35 -2.16 -13.94
C VAL A 175 10.37 -1.22 -13.31
N ASP A 176 9.93 0.01 -12.96
CA ASP A 176 10.74 1.07 -12.36
C ASP A 176 11.19 0.77 -10.91
N VAL A 177 10.64 -0.27 -10.25
CA VAL A 177 11.00 -0.64 -8.88
C VAL A 177 12.21 -1.58 -8.90
N ASP A 178 13.35 -1.12 -8.39
CA ASP A 178 14.54 -1.95 -8.27
C ASP A 178 14.30 -3.13 -7.32
N HIS A 179 14.96 -4.25 -7.61
CA HIS A 179 14.90 -5.49 -6.81
C HIS A 179 15.20 -5.23 -5.32
N LEU A 180 16.16 -4.35 -5.03
CA LEU A 180 16.53 -3.94 -3.67
C LEU A 180 15.39 -3.20 -2.96
N GLU A 181 14.76 -2.24 -3.63
CA GLU A 181 13.66 -1.45 -3.09
C GLU A 181 12.44 -2.32 -2.79
N GLY A 182 12.10 -3.19 -3.73
CA GLY A 182 10.96 -4.10 -3.59
C GLY A 182 11.14 -5.12 -2.48
N LEU A 183 12.34 -5.73 -2.35
CA LEU A 183 12.65 -6.64 -1.24
C LEU A 183 12.63 -5.90 0.10
N GLY A 184 13.19 -4.69 0.16
CA GLY A 184 13.16 -3.85 1.36
C GLY A 184 11.73 -3.56 1.80
N ALA A 185 10.84 -3.20 0.87
CA ALA A 185 9.43 -2.96 1.16
C ALA A 185 8.70 -4.22 1.68
N ILE A 186 8.94 -5.39 1.06
CA ILE A 186 8.36 -6.67 1.52
C ILE A 186 8.86 -7.02 2.91
N ASN A 187 10.16 -6.85 3.19
CA ASN A 187 10.75 -7.13 4.49
C ASN A 187 10.19 -6.21 5.58
N PHE A 188 10.01 -4.91 5.27
CA PHE A 188 9.40 -3.97 6.20
C PHE A 188 7.96 -4.35 6.57
N LEU A 189 7.13 -4.66 5.57
CA LEU A 189 5.77 -5.15 5.79
C LEU A 189 5.75 -6.46 6.61
N ALA A 190 6.77 -7.31 6.45
CA ALA A 190 6.87 -8.56 7.21
C ALA A 190 7.24 -8.34 8.68
N ILE A 191 8.00 -7.28 9.01
CA ILE A 191 8.39 -6.95 10.39
C ILE A 191 7.19 -6.58 11.23
N ASP A 192 6.18 -5.89 10.65
CA ASP A 192 5.00 -5.45 11.38
C ASP A 192 4.22 -6.60 12.01
N ASP A 193 4.12 -7.72 11.31
CA ASP A 193 3.42 -8.93 11.76
C ASP A 193 4.27 -9.85 12.65
N LEU A 194 5.60 -9.64 12.72
CA LEU A 194 6.49 -10.52 13.46
C LEU A 194 6.24 -10.41 14.97
N LEU A 195 6.15 -11.53 15.68
CA LEU A 195 6.01 -11.53 17.13
C LEU A 195 7.36 -11.25 17.80
N VAL A 196 7.35 -10.47 18.88
CA VAL A 196 8.55 -10.12 19.66
C VAL A 196 9.34 -11.36 20.10
N ILE A 197 8.66 -12.46 20.43
CA ILE A 197 9.31 -13.71 20.83
C ILE A 197 10.13 -14.38 19.70
N GLN A 198 9.85 -14.04 18.45
CA GLN A 198 10.50 -14.64 17.27
C GLN A 198 11.78 -13.91 16.85
N GLU A 199 12.12 -12.79 17.54
CA GLU A 199 13.26 -11.96 17.17
C GLU A 199 14.27 -11.83 18.30
N GLY A 200 15.49 -11.36 17.94
CA GLY A 200 16.58 -11.11 18.85
C GLY A 200 17.20 -12.37 19.44
N GLU A 201 18.05 -12.19 20.45
CA GLU A 201 18.76 -13.27 21.14
C GLU A 201 18.15 -13.59 22.51
N THR A 202 18.22 -14.86 22.90
CA THR A 202 17.89 -15.26 24.29
C THR A 202 18.91 -14.67 25.24
N LEU A 203 18.43 -14.06 26.34
CA LEU A 203 19.30 -13.47 27.35
C LEU A 203 20.12 -14.54 28.07
N ASP A 204 21.44 -14.34 28.13
CA ASP A 204 22.33 -15.14 28.99
C ASP A 204 22.12 -14.69 30.45
N PRO A 205 21.85 -15.60 31.39
CA PRO A 205 21.70 -15.23 32.81
C PRO A 205 22.91 -14.48 33.37
N ARG A 206 24.10 -14.70 32.83
CA ARG A 206 25.34 -13.97 33.22
C ARG A 206 25.33 -12.49 32.80
N SER A 207 24.47 -12.13 31.85
CA SER A 207 24.30 -10.73 31.42
C SER A 207 23.27 -9.96 32.27
N ILE A 208 22.74 -10.57 33.33
CA ILE A 208 21.80 -9.91 34.23
C ILE A 208 22.50 -9.56 35.54
N VAL A 209 22.50 -8.29 35.90
CA VAL A 209 23.15 -7.77 37.12
C VAL A 209 22.11 -7.02 37.95
N SER A 210 21.96 -7.43 39.21
CA SER A 210 21.12 -6.71 40.17
C SER A 210 21.89 -5.58 40.79
N LEU A 211 21.33 -4.35 40.72
CA LEU A 211 21.87 -3.15 41.38
C LEU A 211 20.71 -2.43 42.10
N PRO A 212 21.01 -1.82 43.27
CA PRO A 212 20.03 -0.93 43.90
C PRO A 212 19.73 0.26 43.00
N ILE A 213 18.45 0.67 42.98
CA ILE A 213 18.04 1.88 42.27
C ILE A 213 17.71 2.96 43.29
N ASN A 214 18.36 4.10 43.18
CA ASN A 214 18.08 5.28 43.98
C ASN A 214 17.76 6.48 43.10
N GLU A 215 16.68 7.19 43.39
CA GLU A 215 16.21 8.34 42.59
C GLU A 215 16.16 8.08 41.08
N GLY A 216 15.74 6.84 40.70
CA GLY A 216 15.63 6.45 39.29
C GLY A 216 16.96 6.15 38.58
N ARG A 217 18.08 6.04 39.31
CA ARG A 217 19.40 5.70 38.76
C ARG A 217 19.99 4.47 39.42
N PRO A 218 20.75 3.63 38.70
CA PRO A 218 21.41 2.48 39.30
C PRO A 218 22.57 2.96 40.20
N VAL A 219 22.66 2.36 41.37
CA VAL A 219 23.77 2.64 42.30
C VAL A 219 24.90 1.65 42.00
N PHE A 220 25.95 2.14 41.36
CA PHE A 220 27.11 1.32 41.08
C PHE A 220 27.94 1.14 42.36
N PRO A 221 28.47 -0.09 42.61
CA PRO A 221 29.41 -0.29 43.71
C PRO A 221 30.68 0.53 43.46
N LYS A 222 31.41 0.85 44.53
CA LYS A 222 32.76 1.39 44.40
C LYS A 222 33.67 0.30 43.84
N PHE A 223 34.36 0.55 42.76
CA PHE A 223 35.24 -0.37 42.11
C PHE A 223 36.61 0.29 41.85
N GLU A 224 37.62 -0.54 41.81
CA GLU A 224 38.97 -0.12 41.45
C GLU A 224 39.15 -0.16 39.94
N LYS A 225 39.95 0.76 39.41
CA LYS A 225 40.24 0.80 37.93
C LYS A 225 41.31 -0.25 37.59
N SER A 226 40.95 -1.49 37.87
CA SER A 226 41.82 -2.65 37.68
C SER A 226 41.04 -3.78 37.01
N HIS A 227 41.71 -4.52 36.16
CA HIS A 227 41.15 -5.72 35.54
C HIS A 227 40.85 -6.83 36.56
N LEU A 228 41.34 -6.70 37.80
CA LEU A 228 41.10 -7.65 38.92
C LEU A 228 39.85 -7.26 39.74
N ASP A 229 39.26 -6.09 39.50
CA ASP A 229 38.09 -5.67 40.25
C ASP A 229 36.91 -6.64 40.04
N PRO A 230 36.28 -7.13 41.14
CA PRO A 230 35.23 -8.14 41.05
C PRO A 230 33.98 -7.69 40.28
N PHE A 231 33.64 -6.38 40.35
CA PHE A 231 32.49 -5.85 39.64
C PHE A 231 32.76 -5.75 38.14
N LEU A 232 33.95 -5.24 37.76
CA LEU A 232 34.37 -5.18 36.35
C LEU A 232 34.49 -6.60 35.76
N GLN A 233 35.03 -7.56 36.51
CA GLN A 233 35.10 -8.95 36.10
C GLN A 233 33.69 -9.57 35.90
N LYS A 234 32.75 -9.26 36.77
CA LYS A 234 31.37 -9.73 36.64
C LYS A 234 30.72 -9.25 35.35
N ILE A 235 30.92 -7.98 34.99
CA ILE A 235 30.40 -7.43 33.72
C ILE A 235 31.12 -8.09 32.52
N HIS A 236 32.45 -8.20 32.59
CA HIS A 236 33.26 -8.82 31.56
C HIS A 236 32.92 -10.30 31.33
N ALA A 237 32.62 -11.05 32.40
CA ALA A 237 32.26 -12.46 32.33
C ALA A 237 30.98 -12.76 31.55
N SER A 238 30.13 -11.76 31.37
CA SER A 238 28.92 -11.89 30.53
C SER A 238 29.28 -12.14 29.06
N ARG A 239 30.40 -11.61 28.58
CA ARG A 239 30.86 -11.63 27.16
C ARG A 239 29.78 -11.13 26.19
N LYS A 240 28.85 -10.32 26.68
CA LYS A 240 27.74 -9.75 25.90
C LYS A 240 27.89 -8.23 25.90
N LYS A 241 27.63 -7.60 24.78
CA LYS A 241 27.63 -6.15 24.64
C LYS A 241 26.63 -5.51 25.61
N TRP A 242 25.47 -6.13 25.78
CA TRP A 242 24.35 -5.60 26.54
C TRP A 242 24.22 -6.36 27.89
N VAL A 243 24.41 -5.68 29.00
CA VAL A 243 24.19 -6.20 30.36
C VAL A 243 22.93 -5.54 30.92
N ILE A 244 21.99 -6.37 31.36
CA ILE A 244 20.71 -5.91 31.89
C ILE A 244 20.83 -5.60 33.38
N ILE A 245 20.49 -4.38 33.75
CA ILE A 245 20.46 -3.95 35.16
C ILE A 245 19.03 -4.10 35.66
N ILE A 246 18.85 -4.96 36.65
CA ILE A 246 17.57 -5.19 37.33
C ILE A 246 17.62 -4.57 38.74
N ASP A 247 16.43 -4.21 39.25
CA ASP A 247 16.28 -3.77 40.64
C ASP A 247 16.10 -4.96 41.60
N SER A 248 15.88 -4.66 42.90
CA SER A 248 15.61 -5.66 43.92
C SER A 248 14.33 -6.47 43.74
N THR A 249 13.43 -6.02 42.87
CA THR A 249 12.19 -6.71 42.52
C THR A 249 12.32 -7.52 41.22
N GLU A 250 13.54 -7.75 40.75
CA GLU A 250 13.87 -8.43 39.48
C GLU A 250 13.28 -7.74 38.23
N THR A 251 12.91 -6.46 38.36
CA THR A 251 12.40 -5.69 37.23
C THR A 251 13.56 -5.04 36.46
N PRO A 252 13.64 -5.21 35.13
CA PRO A 252 14.68 -4.57 34.33
C PRO A 252 14.46 -3.06 34.31
N ARG A 253 15.53 -2.30 34.53
CA ARG A 253 15.48 -0.84 34.58
C ARG A 253 16.36 -0.20 33.52
N PHE A 254 17.55 -0.74 33.33
CA PHE A 254 18.54 -0.22 32.40
C PHE A 254 19.23 -1.34 31.65
N VAL A 255 19.83 -0.97 30.54
CA VAL A 255 20.76 -1.81 29.78
C VAL A 255 22.09 -1.08 29.72
N LEU A 256 23.15 -1.75 30.12
CA LEU A 256 24.50 -1.23 30.15
C LEU A 256 25.25 -1.65 28.88
N ASP A 257 25.85 -0.70 28.14
CA ASP A 257 26.85 -1.00 27.12
C ASP A 257 28.13 -1.43 27.82
N SER A 258 28.33 -2.75 27.91
CA SER A 258 29.45 -3.32 28.68
C SER A 258 30.80 -2.99 28.07
N ASP A 259 30.93 -2.91 26.75
CA ASP A 259 32.19 -2.64 26.07
C ASP A 259 32.64 -1.19 26.30
N GLY A 260 31.71 -0.24 26.09
CA GLY A 260 31.94 1.17 26.37
C GLY A 260 32.24 1.41 27.83
N PHE A 261 31.43 0.83 28.73
CA PHE A 261 31.62 0.96 30.19
C PHE A 261 32.95 0.42 30.64
N LEU A 262 33.33 -0.81 30.28
CA LEU A 262 34.59 -1.42 30.70
C LEU A 262 35.81 -0.66 30.16
N ARG A 263 35.75 -0.25 28.90
CA ARG A 263 36.83 0.56 28.31
C ARG A 263 37.06 1.87 29.07
N ALA A 264 35.97 2.60 29.32
CA ALA A 264 36.05 3.87 30.02
C ALA A 264 36.46 3.69 31.50
N ALA A 265 35.92 2.66 32.19
CA ALA A 265 36.26 2.36 33.57
C ALA A 265 37.75 2.07 33.75
N LEU A 266 38.41 1.42 32.80
CA LEU A 266 39.84 1.06 32.88
C LEU A 266 40.77 2.18 32.42
N PHE A 267 40.39 2.98 31.42
CA PHE A 267 41.30 3.91 30.74
C PHE A 267 41.00 5.40 31.00
N GLU A 268 39.75 5.77 31.39
CA GLU A 268 39.39 7.17 31.65
C GLU A 268 39.61 7.54 33.13
N SER A 269 40.59 8.40 33.41
CA SER A 269 41.03 8.66 34.79
C SER A 269 40.21 9.72 35.52
N TYR A 270 39.70 10.78 34.84
CA TYR A 270 39.15 11.96 35.53
C TYR A 270 37.68 12.30 35.18
N ARG A 271 37.11 11.69 34.20
CA ARG A 271 35.73 12.01 33.71
C ARG A 271 34.82 10.81 33.56
N PHE A 272 35.17 9.67 34.17
CA PHE A 272 34.33 8.48 34.06
C PHE A 272 32.95 8.70 34.69
N ASN A 273 31.92 8.61 33.86
CA ASN A 273 30.53 8.65 34.29
C ASN A 273 29.83 7.33 33.89
N PRO A 274 29.54 6.44 34.83
CA PRO A 274 28.94 5.15 34.54
C PRO A 274 27.56 5.27 33.89
N TYR A 275 26.85 6.36 34.16
CA TYR A 275 25.49 6.59 33.61
C TYR A 275 25.50 6.90 32.13
N ALA A 276 26.60 7.35 31.55
CA ALA A 276 26.71 7.61 30.11
C ALA A 276 26.59 6.33 29.25
N TYR A 277 26.79 5.17 29.89
CA TYR A 277 26.70 3.84 29.23
C TYR A 277 25.42 3.11 29.57
N CYS A 278 24.47 3.74 30.26
CA CYS A 278 23.19 3.19 30.64
C CYS A 278 22.10 3.65 29.69
N HIS A 279 21.43 2.71 29.04
CA HIS A 279 20.29 2.95 28.14
C HIS A 279 19.01 2.52 28.82
N ILE A 280 17.89 3.21 28.50
CA ILE A 280 16.56 2.84 28.97
C ILE A 280 15.93 1.93 27.90
N PRO A 281 15.68 0.63 28.21
CA PRO A 281 15.10 -0.27 27.23
C PRO A 281 13.59 -0.11 27.14
N ILE A 282 13.03 -0.54 26.00
CA ILE A 282 11.59 -0.76 25.85
C ILE A 282 11.26 -2.15 26.40
N ILE A 283 10.52 -2.21 27.50
CA ILE A 283 10.19 -3.48 28.16
C ILE A 283 8.84 -3.99 27.64
N VAL A 284 8.83 -5.25 27.21
CA VAL A 284 7.63 -5.97 26.74
C VAL A 284 7.47 -7.23 27.58
N TYR A 285 6.29 -7.40 28.20
CA TYR A 285 5.99 -8.58 29.01
C TYR A 285 5.22 -9.64 28.24
N ASN A 286 4.42 -9.24 27.24
CA ASN A 286 3.62 -10.16 26.45
C ASN A 286 4.38 -10.62 25.19
N PRO A 287 4.74 -11.91 25.09
CA PRO A 287 5.51 -12.44 23.95
C PRO A 287 4.75 -12.43 22.61
N LYS A 288 3.42 -12.30 22.66
CA LYS A 288 2.54 -12.28 21.47
C LYS A 288 2.29 -10.89 20.90
N VAL A 289 2.98 -9.88 21.38
CA VAL A 289 2.90 -8.54 20.80
C VAL A 289 3.66 -8.52 19.47
N SER A 290 3.10 -7.88 18.45
CA SER A 290 3.82 -7.69 17.18
C SER A 290 4.96 -6.69 17.32
N LEU A 291 6.06 -6.94 16.62
CA LEU A 291 7.25 -6.10 16.67
C LEU A 291 6.96 -4.69 16.17
N GLY A 292 6.10 -4.54 15.16
CA GLY A 292 5.69 -3.23 14.65
C GLY A 292 5.11 -2.31 15.71
N LYS A 293 4.27 -2.85 16.63
CA LYS A 293 3.73 -2.07 17.77
C LYS A 293 4.80 -1.60 18.75
N VAL A 294 5.93 -2.30 18.80
CA VAL A 294 7.05 -1.97 19.70
C VAL A 294 8.01 -1.00 19.04
N ILE A 295 8.30 -1.17 17.75
CA ILE A 295 9.13 -0.27 16.95
C ILE A 295 8.60 1.18 16.99
N CYS A 296 7.29 1.36 16.97
CA CYS A 296 6.65 2.69 17.10
C CYS A 296 6.98 3.40 18.43
N LYS A 297 7.60 2.71 19.41
CA LYS A 297 8.04 3.30 20.68
C LYS A 297 9.50 3.75 20.66
N PHE A 298 10.23 3.50 19.59
CA PHE A 298 11.60 3.99 19.42
C PHE A 298 11.61 5.51 19.47
N LYS A 299 12.68 6.05 20.01
CA LYS A 299 12.87 7.49 20.16
C LYS A 299 14.17 7.91 19.53
N VAL A 300 14.11 9.05 18.87
CA VAL A 300 15.25 9.77 18.33
C VAL A 300 15.45 11.00 19.22
N HIS A 301 16.69 11.25 19.66
CA HIS A 301 17.06 12.49 20.34
C HIS A 301 18.02 13.25 19.41
N PRO A 302 17.52 14.05 18.49
CA PRO A 302 18.33 14.64 17.44
C PRO A 302 19.35 15.62 18.00
N VAL A 303 20.61 15.41 17.67
CA VAL A 303 21.68 16.37 17.93
C VAL A 303 21.63 17.51 16.89
N HIS A 304 21.17 17.18 15.69
CA HIS A 304 20.94 18.11 14.58
C HIS A 304 19.52 17.93 14.02
N PRO A 305 18.94 18.95 13.37
CA PRO A 305 17.55 18.87 12.84
C PRO A 305 17.27 17.74 11.86
N GLU A 306 18.31 17.22 11.21
CA GLU A 306 18.24 16.15 10.21
C GLU A 306 18.75 14.79 10.75
N ASP A 307 18.91 14.68 12.07
CA ASP A 307 19.43 13.47 12.71
C ASP A 307 18.28 12.48 12.96
N ASP A 308 18.33 11.34 12.27
CA ASP A 308 17.36 10.24 12.37
C ASP A 308 17.92 9.04 13.16
N VAL A 309 19.04 9.21 13.88
CA VAL A 309 19.64 8.14 14.67
C VAL A 309 18.74 7.76 15.85
N ILE A 310 18.42 6.48 15.94
CA ILE A 310 17.57 5.96 17.01
C ILE A 310 18.42 5.68 18.24
N ASP A 311 18.23 6.45 19.31
CA ASP A 311 18.98 6.32 20.56
C ASP A 311 18.43 5.28 21.53
N GLN A 312 17.13 4.97 21.42
CA GLN A 312 16.45 3.97 22.22
C GLN A 312 15.96 2.84 21.35
N ASP A 313 16.89 2.00 20.91
CA ASP A 313 16.68 0.89 19.98
C ASP A 313 16.67 -0.50 20.64
N ILE A 314 16.73 -0.56 21.99
CA ILE A 314 16.82 -1.82 22.73
C ILE A 314 15.45 -2.22 23.27
N ILE A 315 14.99 -3.38 22.85
CA ILE A 315 13.75 -4.00 23.33
C ILE A 315 14.10 -5.21 24.19
N LEU A 316 13.51 -5.28 25.38
CA LEU A 316 13.61 -6.43 26.27
C LEU A 316 12.25 -7.14 26.36
N LEU A 317 12.19 -8.39 25.91
CA LEU A 317 11.12 -9.29 26.29
C LEU A 317 11.43 -9.83 27.69
N TRP A 318 10.53 -9.57 28.66
CA TRP A 318 10.74 -9.93 30.05
C TRP A 318 9.55 -10.70 30.61
N GLY A 319 9.68 -12.01 30.64
CA GLY A 319 8.67 -12.96 31.12
C GLY A 319 9.30 -14.33 31.34
N ASP A 320 8.57 -15.38 31.07
CA ASP A 320 9.07 -16.78 31.12
C ASP A 320 10.26 -16.97 30.18
N VAL A 321 10.19 -16.36 29.02
CA VAL A 321 11.31 -16.27 28.06
C VAL A 321 11.85 -14.85 28.09
N LYS A 322 13.15 -14.71 28.33
CA LYS A 322 13.85 -13.42 28.34
C LYS A 322 14.66 -13.28 27.06
N ARG A 323 14.45 -12.19 26.31
CA ARG A 323 15.15 -11.92 25.06
C ARG A 323 15.56 -10.45 24.98
N VAL A 324 16.63 -10.18 24.24
CA VAL A 324 17.05 -8.84 23.85
C VAL A 324 16.96 -8.71 22.34
N ILE A 325 16.35 -7.64 21.88
CA ILE A 325 16.24 -7.28 20.46
C ILE A 325 16.88 -5.90 20.34
N THR A 326 17.75 -5.74 19.37
CA THR A 326 18.48 -4.49 19.11
C THR A 326 18.10 -3.93 17.74
N GLY A 327 18.46 -2.67 17.48
CA GLY A 327 18.34 -2.09 16.13
C GLY A 327 19.08 -2.90 15.07
N ALA A 328 20.20 -3.55 15.43
CA ALA A 328 20.93 -4.43 14.51
C ALA A 328 20.13 -5.67 14.08
N ASP A 329 19.33 -6.26 14.98
CA ASP A 329 18.46 -7.40 14.65
C ASP A 329 17.37 -6.95 13.67
N ILE A 330 16.77 -5.78 13.93
CA ILE A 330 15.75 -5.20 13.06
C ILE A 330 16.33 -4.85 11.69
N LEU A 331 17.51 -4.24 11.65
CA LEU A 331 18.22 -3.93 10.41
C LEU A 331 18.54 -5.20 9.62
N GLY A 332 18.98 -6.26 10.30
CA GLY A 332 19.23 -7.56 9.70
C GLY A 332 17.96 -8.16 9.03
N ARG A 333 16.80 -7.92 9.64
CA ARG A 333 15.52 -8.33 9.03
C ARG A 333 15.16 -7.48 7.82
N LEU A 334 15.36 -6.18 7.89
CA LEU A 334 15.10 -5.26 6.76
C LEU A 334 15.94 -5.63 5.54
N PHE A 335 17.18 -6.00 5.75
CA PHE A 335 18.11 -6.37 4.68
C PHE A 335 18.16 -7.88 4.39
N ARG A 336 17.19 -8.64 4.86
CA ARG A 336 17.13 -10.07 4.59
C ARG A 336 16.97 -10.35 3.09
N GLY A 337 17.89 -11.13 2.53
CA GLY A 337 17.95 -11.43 1.09
C GLY A 337 18.57 -10.33 0.23
N ILE A 338 18.90 -9.18 0.85
CA ILE A 338 19.63 -8.07 0.23
C ILE A 338 21.11 -8.16 0.63
N ALA A 339 21.37 -8.28 1.93
CA ALA A 339 22.74 -8.44 2.45
C ALA A 339 23.30 -9.84 2.08
N THR A 340 24.55 -9.85 1.67
CA THR A 340 25.28 -11.09 1.32
C THR A 340 25.58 -11.90 2.57
N HIS A 341 25.16 -13.16 2.63
CA HIS A 341 25.55 -14.08 3.67
C HIS A 341 26.94 -14.67 3.35
N GLU A 342 27.97 -14.24 4.04
CA GLU A 342 29.23 -14.98 4.08
C GLU A 342 29.04 -16.23 4.94
N THR A 343 28.96 -17.39 4.32
CA THR A 343 29.06 -18.67 5.01
C THR A 343 30.47 -18.78 5.58
N LYS A 344 30.63 -18.68 6.90
CA LYS A 344 31.88 -19.06 7.56
C LYS A 344 32.20 -20.51 7.15
N LYS A 345 33.25 -20.67 6.33
CA LYS A 345 33.89 -21.96 6.07
C LYS A 345 34.53 -22.51 7.34
#